data_24bcd121b79d75c9c3c70a084e0dde3b
#
_entry.id   24bcd121b79d75c9c3c70a084e0dde3b
#
_cell.length_a   1.000
_cell.length_b   1.000
_cell.length_c   1.000
_cell.angle_alpha   90.00
_cell.angle_beta   90.00
_cell.angle_gamma   90.00
#
_symmetry.space_group_name_H-M   'P 1'
#
loop_
_entity.id
_entity.type
_entity.pdbx_description
1 polymer ?
#
loop_
_entity_poly.entity_id
_entity_poly.type
_entity_poly.pdbx_seq_one_letter_code
_entity_poly.pdbx_strand_id
1 'polypeptide(L)'
;MGRGIRVIFATSLLLALLDLCKGSTIGVCYGRNADDLPTPDKVAELVKLHNIKYLRIYDANIQVLKAFANTGVELMVGIPNLDLLPFSQFQSNADTWLKNNILPYYPATKITYITVGAEVTEASNNVSSMVVPAMHNVQTALKKAGLHRKIKVSTTHSLGVLSRSFPPSAGAFNSSHAFFLKPLLEFLAENQSPFMVNIYPYYAYSDSRNNVSLDYALFKSSTEVVDPNTGSLYTNMFDAQIDAIYFALTGLNYRTIKVMVTETGWPSKGSAREKGATPDNAQTYNTNLIRHVINDTGTPAKSGQELDVYIFSLFNENRKPGSESERNWGLFYPDQTSVYSLDFTGKGAVDSTTQANISSSSRKWCIASSTVSEMDLQSALDWACGPGNVDCSPIQPSQPCFEPDNLVSHASYAFNSYFQQNGASDVACSFGGAGVKTNKNPSYDNCVYMTAGSNKTATSSAANGTIAAAHSTSSSLQTLSSRWVSTFLRLAFVLFLLC
;
A
#
# COMPACT_ATOMS: atom_id res chain seq x y z
N MET A 1 -39.74 -32.28 8.14
CA MET A 1 -39.22 -31.04 8.78
C MET A 1 -37.76 -31.08 9.19
N GLY A 2 -37.12 -32.22 9.49
CA GLY A 2 -35.76 -32.29 10.03
C GLY A 2 -34.57 -32.05 9.05
N ARG A 3 -34.73 -32.22 7.75
CA ARG A 3 -33.62 -32.02 6.76
C ARG A 3 -33.42 -30.58 6.39
N GLY A 4 -34.44 -29.75 6.26
CA GLY A 4 -34.30 -28.33 5.93
C GLY A 4 -33.65 -27.51 7.03
N ILE A 5 -33.95 -27.78 8.31
CA ILE A 5 -33.37 -27.11 9.45
C ILE A 5 -31.85 -27.41 9.59
N ARG A 6 -31.45 -28.65 9.31
CA ARG A 6 -30.02 -29.03 9.36
C ARG A 6 -29.19 -28.38 8.25
N VAL A 7 -29.76 -28.18 7.07
CA VAL A 7 -29.09 -27.48 5.97
C VAL A 7 -28.93 -25.98 6.29
N ILE A 8 -29.95 -25.35 6.86
CA ILE A 8 -29.91 -23.92 7.24
C ILE A 8 -28.89 -23.70 8.36
N PHE A 9 -28.81 -24.60 9.36
CA PHE A 9 -27.79 -24.50 10.41
C PHE A 9 -26.38 -24.75 9.88
N ALA A 10 -26.19 -25.69 8.95
CA ALA A 10 -24.88 -25.96 8.35
C ALA A 10 -24.40 -24.80 7.46
N THR A 11 -25.32 -24.18 6.70
CA THR A 11 -24.97 -22.99 5.87
C THR A 11 -24.74 -21.76 6.74
N SER A 12 -25.48 -21.55 7.81
CA SER A 12 -25.23 -20.44 8.76
C SER A 12 -23.91 -20.61 9.51
N LEU A 13 -23.58 -21.84 9.89
CA LEU A 13 -22.30 -22.15 10.56
C LEU A 13 -21.13 -22.00 9.58
N LEU A 14 -21.28 -22.42 8.31
CA LEU A 14 -20.26 -22.26 7.28
C LEU A 14 -20.03 -20.78 6.92
N LEU A 15 -21.10 -19.98 6.84
CA LEU A 15 -21.00 -18.53 6.64
C LEU A 15 -20.36 -17.83 7.85
N ALA A 16 -20.67 -18.25 9.06
CA ALA A 16 -20.02 -17.73 10.28
C ALA A 16 -18.54 -18.12 10.38
N LEU A 17 -18.18 -19.32 9.87
CA LEU A 17 -16.77 -19.76 9.81
C LEU A 17 -15.97 -19.05 8.71
N LEU A 18 -16.61 -18.67 7.62
CA LEU A 18 -15.97 -17.87 6.55
C LEU A 18 -15.68 -16.41 7.00
N ASP A 19 -16.50 -15.85 7.89
CA ASP A 19 -16.21 -14.56 8.53
C ASP A 19 -15.06 -14.62 9.55
N LEU A 20 -14.74 -15.82 10.07
CA LEU A 20 -13.64 -16.04 11.00
C LEU A 20 -12.27 -16.18 10.31
N CYS A 21 -12.21 -16.30 9.00
CA CYS A 21 -10.99 -16.46 8.22
C CYS A 21 -10.62 -15.19 7.44
N LYS A 22 -10.96 -14.00 7.95
CA LYS A 22 -10.54 -12.74 7.33
C LYS A 22 -9.16 -12.37 7.85
N GLY A 23 -8.12 -12.64 7.06
CA GLY A 23 -6.75 -12.21 7.40
C GLY A 23 -6.57 -10.69 7.30
N SER A 24 -5.39 -10.21 7.67
CA SER A 24 -4.98 -8.81 7.56
C SER A 24 -5.21 -8.25 6.16
N THR A 25 -5.54 -6.97 6.06
CA THR A 25 -5.84 -6.34 4.78
C THR A 25 -4.88 -5.21 4.44
N ILE A 26 -4.53 -5.12 3.15
CA ILE A 26 -3.78 -4.00 2.58
C ILE A 26 -4.70 -3.21 1.64
N GLY A 27 -4.91 -1.95 1.96
CA GLY A 27 -5.60 -0.96 1.14
C GLY A 27 -4.67 0.15 0.68
N VAL A 28 -5.20 1.06 -0.12
CA VAL A 28 -4.47 2.24 -0.60
C VAL A 28 -5.34 3.49 -0.45
N CYS A 29 -4.73 4.61 -0.12
CA CYS A 29 -5.39 5.92 -0.04
C CYS A 29 -5.43 6.57 -1.42
N TYR A 30 -6.61 6.96 -1.88
CA TYR A 30 -6.79 7.70 -3.12
C TYR A 30 -7.12 9.17 -2.79
N GLY A 31 -6.06 9.97 -2.60
CA GLY A 31 -6.12 11.42 -2.51
C GLY A 31 -6.37 12.05 -3.88
N ARG A 32 -6.90 13.29 -3.90
CA ARG A 32 -7.23 13.99 -5.14
C ARG A 32 -6.83 15.48 -5.12
N ASN A 33 -5.77 15.81 -4.38
CA ASN A 33 -5.20 17.16 -4.36
C ASN A 33 -4.26 17.39 -5.56
N ALA A 34 -4.77 17.16 -6.76
CA ALA A 34 -4.04 17.29 -8.01
C ALA A 34 -4.98 17.70 -9.14
N ASP A 35 -4.44 18.24 -10.24
CA ASP A 35 -5.18 18.64 -11.44
C ASP A 35 -4.84 17.83 -12.69
N ASP A 36 -3.97 16.84 -12.54
CA ASP A 36 -3.44 15.99 -13.60
C ASP A 36 -3.81 14.51 -13.45
N LEU A 37 -4.69 14.16 -12.49
CA LEU A 37 -5.08 12.79 -12.22
C LEU A 37 -5.92 12.16 -13.35
N PRO A 38 -5.81 10.85 -13.55
CA PRO A 38 -6.67 10.13 -14.49
C PRO A 38 -8.14 10.15 -14.03
N THR A 39 -9.05 9.92 -14.98
CA THR A 39 -10.47 9.83 -14.65
C THR A 39 -10.76 8.67 -13.70
N PRO A 40 -11.79 8.76 -12.85
CA PRO A 40 -12.12 7.71 -11.89
C PRO A 40 -12.31 6.30 -12.50
N ASP A 41 -12.80 6.19 -13.73
CA ASP A 41 -12.94 4.90 -14.43
C ASP A 41 -11.56 4.28 -14.72
N LYS A 42 -10.59 5.09 -15.19
CA LYS A 42 -9.21 4.63 -15.37
C LYS A 42 -8.51 4.28 -14.06
N VAL A 43 -8.84 5.00 -12.99
CA VAL A 43 -8.36 4.66 -11.64
C VAL A 43 -8.92 3.30 -11.20
N ALA A 44 -10.20 3.03 -11.45
CA ALA A 44 -10.80 1.74 -11.12
C ALA A 44 -10.18 0.58 -11.92
N GLU A 45 -9.83 0.81 -13.19
CA GLU A 45 -9.07 -0.14 -14.01
C GLU A 45 -7.68 -0.42 -13.44
N LEU A 46 -6.94 0.64 -13.08
CA LEU A 46 -5.60 0.54 -12.48
C LEU A 46 -5.62 -0.23 -11.16
N VAL A 47 -6.56 0.10 -10.27
CA VAL A 47 -6.74 -0.56 -8.97
C VAL A 47 -7.02 -2.06 -9.14
N LYS A 48 -7.87 -2.43 -10.11
CA LYS A 48 -8.14 -3.84 -10.44
C LYS A 48 -6.92 -4.55 -11.03
N LEU A 49 -6.20 -3.88 -11.95
CA LEU A 49 -4.99 -4.43 -12.59
C LEU A 49 -3.92 -4.82 -11.54
N HIS A 50 -3.79 -4.00 -10.49
CA HIS A 50 -2.83 -4.23 -9.42
C HIS A 50 -3.38 -5.04 -8.24
N ASN A 51 -4.57 -5.66 -8.38
CA ASN A 51 -5.22 -6.46 -7.34
C ASN A 51 -5.42 -5.71 -6.00
N ILE A 52 -5.56 -4.39 -6.02
CA ILE A 52 -5.89 -3.59 -4.85
C ILE A 52 -7.36 -3.80 -4.53
N LYS A 53 -7.66 -4.34 -3.34
CA LYS A 53 -9.03 -4.71 -2.93
C LYS A 53 -9.69 -3.70 -2.01
N TYR A 54 -8.92 -2.84 -1.36
CA TYR A 54 -9.38 -1.87 -0.37
C TYR A 54 -8.88 -0.48 -0.75
N LEU A 55 -9.77 0.49 -0.79
CA LEU A 55 -9.44 1.85 -1.15
C LEU A 55 -10.06 2.84 -0.15
N ARG A 56 -9.28 3.81 0.31
CA ARG A 56 -9.76 4.91 1.12
C ARG A 56 -9.86 6.18 0.26
N ILE A 57 -11.04 6.83 0.28
CA ILE A 57 -11.28 8.14 -0.32
C ILE A 57 -11.70 9.14 0.77
N TYR A 58 -11.39 10.41 0.58
CA TYR A 58 -11.50 11.44 1.61
C TYR A 58 -12.82 12.21 1.58
N ASP A 59 -13.64 11.94 0.58
CA ASP A 59 -14.98 12.49 0.40
C ASP A 59 -15.89 11.48 -0.32
N ALA A 60 -17.18 11.76 -0.36
CA ALA A 60 -18.15 10.93 -1.10
C ALA A 60 -18.28 11.40 -2.56
N ASN A 61 -17.18 11.42 -3.30
CA ASN A 61 -17.20 11.83 -4.70
C ASN A 61 -18.04 10.88 -5.57
N ILE A 62 -19.09 11.41 -6.17
CA ILE A 62 -20.08 10.66 -6.94
C ILE A 62 -19.45 9.95 -8.15
N GLN A 63 -18.48 10.57 -8.82
CA GLN A 63 -17.83 9.98 -9.99
C GLN A 63 -16.97 8.79 -9.58
N VAL A 64 -16.24 8.91 -8.44
CA VAL A 64 -15.47 7.80 -7.88
C VAL A 64 -16.41 6.66 -7.44
N LEU A 65 -17.48 6.98 -6.71
CA LEU A 65 -18.44 5.96 -6.27
C LEU A 65 -19.06 5.19 -7.45
N LYS A 66 -19.38 5.87 -8.55
CA LYS A 66 -19.89 5.24 -9.79
C LYS A 66 -18.84 4.34 -10.45
N ALA A 67 -17.60 4.82 -10.57
CA ALA A 67 -16.51 4.09 -11.23
C ALA A 67 -16.16 2.77 -10.51
N PHE A 68 -16.32 2.73 -9.18
CA PHE A 68 -16.06 1.52 -8.40
C PHE A 68 -17.26 0.58 -8.23
N ALA A 69 -18.41 0.89 -8.87
CA ALA A 69 -19.57 -0.01 -8.86
C ALA A 69 -19.24 -1.37 -9.52
N ASN A 70 -19.61 -2.47 -8.84
CA ASN A 70 -19.40 -3.85 -9.29
C ASN A 70 -17.93 -4.25 -9.55
N THR A 71 -16.96 -3.47 -9.06
CA THR A 71 -15.53 -3.79 -9.17
C THR A 71 -15.08 -4.84 -8.15
N GLY A 72 -15.82 -5.03 -7.07
CA GLY A 72 -15.44 -5.85 -5.93
C GLY A 72 -14.51 -5.13 -4.93
N VAL A 73 -13.99 -3.93 -5.26
CA VAL A 73 -13.17 -3.11 -4.36
C VAL A 73 -14.02 -2.55 -3.23
N GLU A 74 -13.54 -2.67 -2.00
CA GLU A 74 -14.20 -2.14 -0.81
C GLU A 74 -13.71 -0.71 -0.53
N LEU A 75 -14.66 0.21 -0.33
CA LEU A 75 -14.35 1.62 -0.12
C LEU A 75 -14.56 2.03 1.35
N MET A 76 -13.57 2.77 1.86
CA MET A 76 -13.68 3.65 3.03
C MET A 76 -13.93 5.07 2.53
N VAL A 77 -15.06 5.67 2.91
CA VAL A 77 -15.51 6.99 2.41
C VAL A 77 -15.39 8.03 3.52
N GLY A 78 -14.75 9.16 3.23
CA GLY A 78 -14.57 10.26 4.18
C GLY A 78 -15.72 11.28 4.18
N ILE A 79 -15.94 11.89 5.35
CA ILE A 79 -16.66 13.16 5.52
C ILE A 79 -15.61 14.19 5.92
N PRO A 80 -15.37 15.24 5.12
CA PRO A 80 -14.33 16.24 5.38
C PRO A 80 -14.53 17.01 6.70
N ASN A 81 -13.45 17.55 7.27
CA ASN A 81 -13.51 18.37 8.49
C ASN A 81 -14.41 19.60 8.35
N LEU A 82 -14.53 20.15 7.14
CA LEU A 82 -15.40 21.31 6.86
C LEU A 82 -16.88 21.01 7.05
N ASP A 83 -17.28 19.74 6.92
CA ASP A 83 -18.67 19.32 7.03
C ASP A 83 -19.06 18.92 8.47
N LEU A 84 -18.11 18.87 9.41
CA LEU A 84 -18.37 18.41 10.78
C LEU A 84 -19.41 19.27 11.51
N LEU A 85 -19.35 20.58 11.36
CA LEU A 85 -20.29 21.49 12.05
C LEU A 85 -21.75 21.19 11.70
N PRO A 86 -22.18 21.20 10.43
CA PRO A 86 -23.58 20.89 10.10
C PRO A 86 -23.97 19.45 10.46
N PHE A 87 -23.03 18.47 10.35
CA PHE A 87 -23.31 17.08 10.73
C PHE A 87 -23.47 16.91 12.25
N SER A 88 -22.73 17.69 13.05
CA SER A 88 -22.83 17.62 14.50
C SER A 88 -24.12 18.23 15.05
N GLN A 89 -24.63 19.27 14.39
CA GLN A 89 -25.78 20.03 14.85
C GLN A 89 -27.14 19.42 14.46
N PHE A 90 -27.24 18.85 13.25
CA PHE A 90 -28.53 18.44 12.71
C PHE A 90 -28.50 17.02 12.13
N GLN A 91 -29.31 16.13 12.70
CA GLN A 91 -29.53 14.77 12.20
C GLN A 91 -29.94 14.74 10.72
N SER A 92 -30.76 15.72 10.27
CA SER A 92 -31.24 15.83 8.90
C SER A 92 -30.12 15.96 7.87
N ASN A 93 -28.97 16.54 8.24
CA ASN A 93 -27.82 16.64 7.35
C ASN A 93 -27.17 15.27 7.11
N ALA A 94 -27.00 14.46 8.15
CA ALA A 94 -26.52 13.10 8.01
C ALA A 94 -27.49 12.21 7.23
N ASP A 95 -28.80 12.35 7.50
CA ASP A 95 -29.87 11.61 6.76
C ASP A 95 -29.84 11.97 5.26
N THR A 96 -29.76 13.26 4.94
CA THR A 96 -29.73 13.77 3.56
C THR A 96 -28.44 13.36 2.85
N TRP A 97 -27.29 13.47 3.51
CA TRP A 97 -26.01 13.06 2.95
C TRP A 97 -26.00 11.57 2.64
N LEU A 98 -26.45 10.73 3.57
CA LEU A 98 -26.50 9.28 3.35
C LEU A 98 -27.43 8.94 2.16
N LYS A 99 -28.61 9.58 2.10
CA LYS A 99 -29.58 9.40 1.03
C LYS A 99 -29.03 9.77 -0.35
N ASN A 100 -28.23 10.84 -0.44
CA ASN A 100 -27.77 11.37 -1.71
C ASN A 100 -26.41 10.81 -2.15
N ASN A 101 -25.53 10.47 -1.20
CA ASN A 101 -24.14 10.13 -1.51
C ASN A 101 -23.78 8.66 -1.29
N ILE A 102 -24.55 7.89 -0.52
CA ILE A 102 -24.23 6.50 -0.22
C ILE A 102 -25.30 5.54 -0.78
N LEU A 103 -26.56 5.73 -0.42
CA LEU A 103 -27.63 4.79 -0.78
C LEU A 103 -27.81 4.58 -2.28
N PRO A 104 -27.62 5.58 -3.18
CA PRO A 104 -27.78 5.37 -4.63
C PRO A 104 -26.70 4.45 -5.24
N TYR A 105 -25.57 4.30 -4.56
CA TYR A 105 -24.43 3.51 -5.05
C TYR A 105 -24.28 2.17 -4.34
N TYR A 106 -24.77 2.06 -3.11
CA TYR A 106 -24.75 0.82 -2.34
C TYR A 106 -25.91 -0.12 -2.77
N PRO A 107 -25.71 -1.44 -2.96
CA PRO A 107 -24.49 -2.23 -2.70
C PRO A 107 -23.57 -2.40 -3.92
N ALA A 108 -23.89 -1.82 -5.09
CA ALA A 108 -23.05 -1.96 -6.30
C ALA A 108 -21.61 -1.48 -6.04
N THR A 109 -21.47 -0.39 -5.33
CA THR A 109 -20.20 0.05 -4.73
C THR A 109 -20.14 -0.47 -3.30
N LYS A 110 -19.15 -1.31 -2.99
CA LYS A 110 -18.97 -1.86 -1.66
C LYS A 110 -18.38 -0.79 -0.75
N ILE A 111 -19.20 -0.21 0.12
CA ILE A 111 -18.77 0.75 1.13
C ILE A 111 -18.80 0.04 2.47
N THR A 112 -17.66 -0.03 3.15
CA THR A 112 -17.49 -0.76 4.42
C THR A 112 -17.23 0.15 5.62
N TYR A 113 -16.67 1.34 5.37
CA TYR A 113 -16.41 2.33 6.42
C TYR A 113 -16.83 3.73 5.98
N ILE A 114 -17.29 4.52 6.94
CA ILE A 114 -17.42 5.97 6.82
C ILE A 114 -16.54 6.60 7.90
N THR A 115 -15.56 7.43 7.49
CA THR A 115 -14.71 8.21 8.39
C THR A 115 -15.27 9.62 8.53
N VAL A 116 -15.53 10.06 9.76
CA VAL A 116 -16.12 11.35 10.07
C VAL A 116 -15.03 12.30 10.56
N GLY A 117 -14.57 13.18 9.69
CA GLY A 117 -13.37 13.98 9.91
C GLY A 117 -12.08 13.18 9.83
N ALA A 118 -10.95 13.88 9.79
CA ALA A 118 -9.61 13.32 9.78
C ALA A 118 -8.66 14.25 10.54
N GLU A 119 -7.83 13.65 11.44
CA GLU A 119 -6.79 14.34 12.20
C GLU A 119 -7.25 15.64 12.86
N VAL A 120 -8.44 15.61 13.42
CA VAL A 120 -9.11 16.81 13.95
C VAL A 120 -8.36 17.49 15.08
N THR A 121 -7.44 16.79 15.75
CA THR A 121 -6.55 17.36 16.78
C THR A 121 -5.47 18.26 16.21
N GLU A 122 -5.13 18.07 14.93
CA GLU A 122 -4.17 18.89 14.21
C GLU A 122 -4.85 20.04 13.42
N ALA A 123 -6.18 20.00 13.33
CA ALA A 123 -6.94 20.99 12.57
C ALA A 123 -6.96 22.35 13.29
N SER A 124 -6.62 23.41 12.58
CA SER A 124 -6.53 24.78 13.12
C SER A 124 -7.85 25.37 13.60
N ASN A 125 -8.99 24.79 13.18
CA ASN A 125 -10.34 25.30 13.46
C ASN A 125 -11.04 24.68 14.68
N ASN A 126 -10.31 23.91 15.50
CA ASN A 126 -10.79 23.29 16.76
C ASN A 126 -12.13 22.53 16.62
N VAL A 127 -12.27 21.72 15.58
CA VAL A 127 -13.50 20.95 15.30
C VAL A 127 -13.60 19.62 16.06
N SER A 128 -12.65 19.29 16.91
CA SER A 128 -12.60 18.01 17.63
C SER A 128 -13.84 17.72 18.47
N SER A 129 -14.46 18.74 19.07
CA SER A 129 -15.72 18.59 19.83
C SER A 129 -16.94 18.22 18.96
N MET A 130 -16.86 18.43 17.65
CA MET A 130 -17.95 18.17 16.72
C MET A 130 -17.95 16.73 16.19
N VAL A 131 -16.82 16.03 16.29
CA VAL A 131 -16.64 14.71 15.69
C VAL A 131 -17.62 13.68 16.22
N VAL A 132 -17.67 13.50 17.55
CA VAL A 132 -18.50 12.47 18.16
C VAL A 132 -20.00 12.72 17.96
N PRO A 133 -20.53 13.95 18.12
CA PRO A 133 -21.91 14.24 17.72
C PRO A 133 -22.20 13.97 16.25
N ALA A 134 -21.28 14.31 15.33
CA ALA A 134 -21.44 14.00 13.91
C ALA A 134 -21.44 12.50 13.65
N MET A 135 -20.55 11.72 14.31
CA MET A 135 -20.52 10.26 14.22
C MET A 135 -21.84 9.64 14.70
N HIS A 136 -22.43 10.13 15.79
CA HIS A 136 -23.75 9.67 16.27
C HIS A 136 -24.85 9.91 15.24
N ASN A 137 -24.85 11.07 14.60
CA ASN A 137 -25.85 11.40 13.56
C ASN A 137 -25.67 10.52 12.32
N VAL A 138 -24.43 10.26 11.86
CA VAL A 138 -24.16 9.33 10.75
C VAL A 138 -24.56 7.90 11.12
N GLN A 139 -24.24 7.45 12.33
CA GLN A 139 -24.60 6.11 12.82
C GLN A 139 -26.15 5.97 12.92
N THR A 140 -26.84 6.99 13.33
CA THR A 140 -28.31 7.02 13.37
C THR A 140 -28.91 6.95 11.98
N ALA A 141 -28.36 7.68 11.00
CA ALA A 141 -28.78 7.60 9.60
C ALA A 141 -28.57 6.18 9.05
N LEU A 142 -27.43 5.54 9.32
CA LEU A 142 -27.16 4.15 8.94
C LEU A 142 -28.11 3.17 9.63
N LYS A 143 -28.48 3.38 10.90
CA LYS A 143 -29.47 2.57 11.62
C LYS A 143 -30.83 2.66 10.95
N LYS A 144 -31.29 3.87 10.58
CA LYS A 144 -32.56 4.08 9.82
C LYS A 144 -32.56 3.35 8.47
N ALA A 145 -31.39 3.31 7.80
CA ALA A 145 -31.23 2.61 6.51
C ALA A 145 -30.97 1.09 6.66
N GLY A 146 -30.86 0.55 7.87
CA GLY A 146 -30.54 -0.87 8.11
C GLY A 146 -29.10 -1.27 7.78
N LEU A 147 -28.19 -0.31 7.63
CA LEU A 147 -26.80 -0.51 7.17
C LEU A 147 -25.76 -0.46 8.29
N HIS A 148 -26.11 -0.10 9.52
CA HIS A 148 -25.18 0.13 10.65
C HIS A 148 -24.31 -1.08 11.04
N ARG A 149 -24.71 -2.32 10.65
CA ARG A 149 -23.90 -3.52 10.86
C ARG A 149 -22.94 -3.81 9.70
N LYS A 150 -23.23 -3.27 8.51
CA LYS A 150 -22.46 -3.48 7.28
C LYS A 150 -21.46 -2.36 7.01
N ILE A 151 -21.79 -1.14 7.42
CA ILE A 151 -20.95 0.04 7.28
C ILE A 151 -20.61 0.54 8.67
N LYS A 152 -19.33 0.54 9.02
CA LYS A 152 -18.84 1.01 10.31
C LYS A 152 -18.51 2.50 10.26
N VAL A 153 -18.73 3.21 11.35
CA VAL A 153 -18.42 4.64 11.48
C VAL A 153 -17.24 4.81 12.44
N SER A 154 -16.22 5.55 12.02
CA SER A 154 -15.08 5.91 12.85
C SER A 154 -14.53 7.28 12.46
N THR A 155 -13.43 7.71 13.05
CA THR A 155 -12.65 8.90 12.69
C THR A 155 -11.17 8.57 12.74
N THR A 156 -10.36 9.24 11.91
CA THR A 156 -8.92 8.98 11.81
C THR A 156 -8.13 10.00 12.63
N HIS A 157 -7.07 9.55 13.29
CA HIS A 157 -6.20 10.37 14.12
C HIS A 157 -4.77 10.35 13.59
N SER A 158 -4.04 11.44 13.77
CA SER A 158 -2.58 11.40 13.71
C SER A 158 -2.03 10.70 14.96
N LEU A 159 -0.76 10.25 14.91
CA LEU A 159 -0.08 9.73 16.11
C LEU A 159 0.08 10.80 17.20
N GLY A 160 -0.03 12.09 16.85
CA GLY A 160 -0.05 13.23 17.78
C GLY A 160 -1.18 13.22 18.81
N VAL A 161 -2.17 12.33 18.64
CA VAL A 161 -3.19 12.07 19.67
C VAL A 161 -2.58 11.54 20.97
N LEU A 162 -1.36 10.95 20.91
CA LEU A 162 -0.60 10.50 22.07
C LEU A 162 0.25 11.63 22.64
N SER A 163 0.31 11.69 23.98
CA SER A 163 1.29 12.50 24.70
C SER A 163 2.65 11.79 24.84
N ARG A 164 2.64 10.46 24.75
CA ARG A 164 3.81 9.60 24.86
C ARG A 164 3.62 8.36 24.03
N SER A 165 4.66 7.99 23.27
CA SER A 165 4.67 6.82 22.39
C SER A 165 5.91 5.95 22.55
N PHE A 166 6.84 6.34 23.42
CA PHE A 166 8.08 5.60 23.68
C PHE A 166 8.41 5.56 25.19
N PRO A 167 8.85 4.40 25.75
CA PRO A 167 8.73 3.09 25.08
C PRO A 167 7.26 2.76 24.77
N PRO A 168 6.96 1.80 23.87
CA PRO A 168 5.57 1.50 23.47
C PRO A 168 4.62 1.25 24.65
N SER A 169 5.06 0.53 25.68
CA SER A 169 4.29 0.26 26.90
C SER A 169 3.96 1.51 27.73
N ALA A 170 4.66 2.62 27.53
CA ALA A 170 4.34 3.90 28.13
C ALA A 170 3.36 4.74 27.32
N GLY A 171 2.81 4.18 26.22
CA GLY A 171 1.83 4.83 25.36
C GLY A 171 0.66 5.40 26.15
N ALA A 172 0.39 6.69 25.97
CA ALA A 172 -0.68 7.40 26.68
C ALA A 172 -1.28 8.47 25.79
N PHE A 173 -2.62 8.59 25.81
CA PHE A 173 -3.30 9.66 25.12
C PHE A 173 -3.00 11.02 25.77
N ASN A 174 -3.04 12.06 24.94
CA ASN A 174 -2.91 13.42 25.45
C ASN A 174 -4.15 13.80 26.27
N SER A 175 -3.95 14.13 27.54
CA SER A 175 -5.04 14.50 28.45
C SER A 175 -5.81 15.72 28.02
N SER A 176 -5.21 16.65 27.23
CA SER A 176 -5.93 17.80 26.67
C SER A 176 -7.04 17.39 25.70
N HIS A 177 -6.98 16.18 25.15
CA HIS A 177 -7.99 15.63 24.26
C HIS A 177 -9.03 14.73 24.97
N ALA A 178 -8.96 14.60 26.29
CA ALA A 178 -9.85 13.71 27.06
C ALA A 178 -11.34 14.03 26.85
N PHE A 179 -11.69 15.30 26.63
CA PHE A 179 -13.06 15.76 26.46
C PHE A 179 -13.76 15.14 25.25
N PHE A 180 -13.04 14.80 24.17
CA PHE A 180 -13.60 14.12 23.02
C PHE A 180 -13.17 12.65 22.93
N LEU A 181 -11.99 12.27 23.41
CA LEU A 181 -11.50 10.89 23.36
C LEU A 181 -12.38 9.92 24.16
N LYS A 182 -12.80 10.32 25.37
CA LYS A 182 -13.65 9.45 26.18
C LYS A 182 -14.97 9.10 25.49
N PRO A 183 -15.81 10.05 25.06
CA PRO A 183 -17.03 9.73 24.32
C PRO A 183 -16.76 9.05 22.95
N LEU A 184 -15.63 9.32 22.31
CA LEU A 184 -15.22 8.62 21.11
C LEU A 184 -15.00 7.13 21.39
N LEU A 185 -14.21 6.77 22.40
CA LEU A 185 -13.92 5.37 22.75
C LEU A 185 -15.17 4.62 23.20
N GLU A 186 -16.09 5.29 23.92
CA GLU A 186 -17.42 4.75 24.23
C GLU A 186 -18.19 4.42 22.94
N PHE A 187 -18.26 5.36 21.99
CA PHE A 187 -18.91 5.16 20.70
C PHE A 187 -18.29 3.99 19.91
N LEU A 188 -16.95 3.92 19.83
CA LEU A 188 -16.26 2.86 19.10
C LEU A 188 -16.52 1.48 19.72
N ALA A 189 -16.48 1.38 21.04
CA ALA A 189 -16.76 0.14 21.74
C ALA A 189 -18.21 -0.34 21.54
N GLU A 190 -19.19 0.57 21.66
CA GLU A 190 -20.63 0.25 21.47
C GLU A 190 -20.94 -0.21 20.04
N ASN A 191 -20.31 0.39 19.04
CA ASN A 191 -20.60 0.11 17.64
C ASN A 191 -19.63 -0.91 17.01
N GLN A 192 -18.68 -1.45 17.81
CA GLN A 192 -17.62 -2.35 17.33
C GLN A 192 -16.88 -1.75 16.13
N SER A 193 -16.56 -0.46 16.21
CA SER A 193 -15.80 0.29 15.22
C SER A 193 -14.32 0.33 15.61
N PRO A 194 -13.38 0.30 14.66
CA PRO A 194 -11.96 0.36 14.98
C PRO A 194 -11.54 1.78 15.41
N PHE A 195 -10.49 1.87 16.23
CA PHE A 195 -9.73 3.09 16.41
C PHE A 195 -8.82 3.26 15.19
N MET A 196 -9.03 4.29 14.42
CA MET A 196 -8.30 4.55 13.17
C MET A 196 -7.17 5.55 13.42
N VAL A 197 -5.96 5.22 12.97
CA VAL A 197 -4.78 6.05 13.19
C VAL A 197 -3.90 6.09 11.95
N ASN A 198 -3.30 7.24 11.68
CA ASN A 198 -2.30 7.45 10.64
C ASN A 198 -0.90 7.32 11.28
N ILE A 199 -0.08 6.43 10.74
CA ILE A 199 1.22 6.06 11.32
C ILE A 199 2.30 6.19 10.25
N TYR A 200 3.29 7.06 10.50
CA TYR A 200 4.35 7.36 9.55
C TYR A 200 5.74 7.24 10.20
N PRO A 201 6.37 6.08 10.14
CA PRO A 201 7.78 5.92 10.56
C PRO A 201 8.73 6.89 9.87
N TYR A 202 8.40 7.34 8.66
CA TYR A 202 9.16 8.36 7.93
C TYR A 202 9.36 9.65 8.74
N TYR A 203 8.31 10.19 9.34
CA TYR A 203 8.43 11.43 10.11
C TYR A 203 9.28 11.26 11.37
N ALA A 204 9.18 10.08 12.03
CA ALA A 204 10.03 9.78 13.16
C ALA A 204 11.50 9.67 12.77
N TYR A 205 11.81 9.10 11.60
CA TYR A 205 13.16 9.00 11.06
C TYR A 205 13.69 10.35 10.56
N SER A 206 12.87 11.12 9.83
CA SER A 206 13.30 12.38 9.21
C SER A 206 13.56 13.48 10.25
N ASP A 207 12.95 13.41 11.44
CA ASP A 207 13.24 14.30 12.56
C ASP A 207 14.57 13.89 13.20
N SER A 208 15.61 14.65 12.89
CA SER A 208 16.98 14.42 13.38
C SER A 208 17.12 14.40 14.92
N ARG A 209 16.11 14.89 15.65
CA ARG A 209 16.07 14.86 17.12
C ARG A 209 15.80 13.46 17.67
N ASN A 210 15.17 12.59 16.90
CA ASN A 210 14.72 11.28 17.37
C ASN A 210 15.78 10.19 17.29
N ASN A 211 16.89 10.40 16.58
CA ASN A 211 17.98 9.43 16.38
C ASN A 211 17.52 8.02 15.97
N VAL A 212 16.45 7.94 15.15
CA VAL A 212 15.91 6.69 14.63
C VAL A 212 16.76 6.23 13.46
N SER A 213 17.19 4.95 13.44
CA SER A 213 17.91 4.39 12.30
C SER A 213 17.00 4.18 11.10
N LEU A 214 17.53 4.35 9.89
CA LEU A 214 16.79 4.12 8.66
C LEU A 214 16.32 2.66 8.55
N ASP A 215 17.16 1.71 8.92
CA ASP A 215 16.87 0.28 8.85
C ASP A 215 15.71 -0.10 9.79
N TYR A 216 15.64 0.50 10.98
CA TYR A 216 14.52 0.30 11.90
C TYR A 216 13.21 0.88 11.36
N ALA A 217 13.27 2.04 10.71
CA ALA A 217 12.10 2.63 10.06
C ALA A 217 11.63 1.87 8.82
N LEU A 218 12.54 1.17 8.10
CA LEU A 218 12.28 0.42 6.87
C LEU A 218 12.02 -1.09 7.07
N PHE A 219 11.81 -1.58 8.30
CA PHE A 219 11.66 -3.02 8.60
C PHE A 219 12.90 -3.86 8.21
N LYS A 220 14.09 -3.28 8.25
CA LYS A 220 15.35 -3.94 7.90
C LYS A 220 16.27 -4.18 9.08
N SER A 221 15.88 -3.74 10.28
CA SER A 221 16.75 -3.82 11.45
C SER A 221 16.99 -5.27 11.84
N SER A 222 18.27 -5.61 12.04
CA SER A 222 18.69 -6.83 12.70
C SER A 222 18.81 -6.67 14.23
N THR A 223 18.69 -5.43 14.72
CA THR A 223 18.75 -5.12 16.15
C THR A 223 17.36 -4.86 16.68
N GLU A 224 17.09 -5.40 17.85
CA GLU A 224 15.82 -5.27 18.55
C GLU A 224 15.87 -4.12 19.53
N VAL A 225 14.81 -3.33 19.57
CA VAL A 225 14.60 -2.32 20.63
C VAL A 225 13.76 -2.96 21.72
N VAL A 226 14.34 -3.14 22.91
CA VAL A 226 13.66 -3.75 24.02
C VAL A 226 12.79 -2.73 24.74
N ASP A 227 11.51 -3.03 24.93
CA ASP A 227 10.65 -2.27 25.83
C ASP A 227 11.01 -2.61 27.29
N PRO A 228 11.50 -1.64 28.07
CA PRO A 228 12.04 -1.91 29.40
C PRO A 228 10.98 -2.34 30.43
N ASN A 229 9.69 -2.08 30.16
CA ASN A 229 8.62 -2.40 31.10
C ASN A 229 7.99 -3.77 30.84
N THR A 230 7.98 -4.23 29.56
CA THR A 230 7.33 -5.48 29.15
C THR A 230 8.32 -6.54 28.70
N GLY A 231 9.55 -6.17 28.35
CA GLY A 231 10.53 -7.05 27.73
C GLY A 231 10.21 -7.35 26.25
N SER A 232 9.19 -6.75 25.68
CA SER A 232 8.82 -6.93 24.27
C SER A 232 9.91 -6.41 23.35
N LEU A 233 10.17 -7.15 22.26
CA LEU A 233 11.24 -6.87 21.31
C LEU A 233 10.63 -6.27 20.03
N TYR A 234 11.10 -5.09 19.64
CA TYR A 234 10.63 -4.38 18.44
C TYR A 234 11.74 -4.31 17.41
N THR A 235 11.53 -4.91 16.26
CA THR A 235 12.45 -4.91 15.11
C THR A 235 12.13 -3.81 14.11
N ASN A 236 11.02 -3.10 14.28
CA ASN A 236 10.60 -2.02 13.41
C ASN A 236 9.80 -0.94 14.15
N MET A 237 9.85 0.29 13.63
CA MET A 237 9.18 1.45 14.19
C MET A 237 7.65 1.39 14.04
N PHE A 238 7.14 0.77 12.99
CA PHE A 238 5.70 0.69 12.70
C PHE A 238 4.97 -0.07 13.81
N ASP A 239 5.45 -1.25 14.20
CA ASP A 239 4.88 -2.02 15.30
C ASP A 239 4.97 -1.27 16.64
N ALA A 240 6.10 -0.62 16.89
CA ALA A 240 6.28 0.16 18.11
C ALA A 240 5.24 1.30 18.23
N GLN A 241 4.94 1.97 17.13
CA GLN A 241 3.95 3.04 17.10
C GLN A 241 2.52 2.52 17.25
N ILE A 242 2.17 1.37 16.66
CA ILE A 242 0.86 0.72 16.84
C ILE A 242 0.67 0.27 18.29
N ASP A 243 1.68 -0.36 18.85
CA ASP A 243 1.59 -0.88 20.23
C ASP A 243 1.47 0.26 21.25
N ALA A 244 2.07 1.42 20.99
CA ALA A 244 1.84 2.60 21.81
C ALA A 244 0.34 3.01 21.85
N ILE A 245 -0.38 2.88 20.74
CA ILE A 245 -1.84 3.09 20.70
C ILE A 245 -2.56 1.99 21.50
N TYR A 246 -2.19 0.72 21.35
CA TYR A 246 -2.80 -0.38 22.12
C TYR A 246 -2.58 -0.22 23.62
N PHE A 247 -1.39 0.22 24.05
CA PHE A 247 -1.13 0.51 25.45
C PHE A 247 -1.93 1.72 25.95
N ALA A 248 -2.07 2.78 25.14
CA ALA A 248 -2.91 3.93 25.49
C ALA A 248 -4.39 3.54 25.64
N LEU A 249 -4.93 2.71 24.73
CA LEU A 249 -6.30 2.16 24.81
C LEU A 249 -6.45 1.30 26.08
N THR A 250 -5.46 0.48 26.36
CA THR A 250 -5.44 -0.40 27.56
C THR A 250 -5.45 0.43 28.85
N GLY A 251 -4.70 1.53 28.89
CA GLY A 251 -4.65 2.46 30.02
C GLY A 251 -6.00 3.12 30.32
N LEU A 252 -6.88 3.21 29.33
CA LEU A 252 -8.25 3.71 29.47
C LEU A 252 -9.31 2.57 29.57
N ASN A 253 -8.88 1.29 29.70
CA ASN A 253 -9.73 0.09 29.76
C ASN A 253 -10.49 -0.27 28.46
N TYR A 254 -10.02 0.17 27.27
CA TYR A 254 -10.60 -0.16 25.97
C TYR A 254 -9.78 -1.20 25.19
N ARG A 255 -9.41 -2.31 25.85
CA ARG A 255 -8.53 -3.37 25.32
C ARG A 255 -9.06 -4.12 24.10
N THR A 256 -10.37 -4.08 23.88
CA THR A 256 -11.08 -4.81 22.83
C THR A 256 -11.27 -4.02 21.56
N ILE A 257 -11.00 -2.70 21.56
CA ILE A 257 -11.09 -1.88 20.38
C ILE A 257 -9.92 -2.28 19.45
N LYS A 258 -10.25 -2.70 18.23
CA LYS A 258 -9.26 -2.96 17.18
C LYS A 258 -8.62 -1.65 16.72
N VAL A 259 -7.32 -1.66 16.44
CA VAL A 259 -6.61 -0.56 15.79
C VAL A 259 -6.56 -0.84 14.30
N MET A 260 -6.84 0.16 13.49
CA MET A 260 -6.69 0.14 12.03
C MET A 260 -5.76 1.28 11.62
N VAL A 261 -4.75 0.98 10.82
CA VAL A 261 -3.85 2.00 10.27
C VAL A 261 -4.43 2.50 8.96
N THR A 262 -4.95 3.71 8.99
CA THR A 262 -5.68 4.30 7.86
C THR A 262 -4.81 5.10 6.92
N GLU A 263 -3.58 5.41 7.32
CA GLU A 263 -2.51 5.92 6.45
C GLU A 263 -1.17 5.48 6.99
N THR A 264 -0.32 5.03 6.09
CA THR A 264 1.11 4.84 6.27
C THR A 264 1.80 4.84 4.91
N GLY A 265 3.10 5.09 4.87
CA GLY A 265 3.83 5.11 3.61
C GLY A 265 5.21 5.73 3.77
N TRP A 266 5.85 5.98 2.61
CA TRP A 266 7.16 6.60 2.54
C TRP A 266 7.27 7.43 1.26
N PRO A 267 7.74 8.69 1.32
CA PRO A 267 7.83 9.54 0.12
C PRO A 267 8.99 9.11 -0.77
N SER A 268 8.73 9.13 -2.08
CA SER A 268 9.72 8.76 -3.09
C SER A 268 10.65 9.91 -3.50
N LYS A 269 10.31 11.16 -3.11
CA LYS A 269 11.09 12.36 -3.37
C LYS A 269 10.83 13.40 -2.29
N GLY A 270 11.86 14.19 -1.98
CA GLY A 270 11.79 15.31 -1.06
C GLY A 270 12.92 16.30 -1.29
N SER A 271 12.87 17.44 -0.64
CA SER A 271 13.93 18.43 -0.65
C SER A 271 15.20 17.91 0.07
N ALA A 272 16.31 18.61 -0.09
CA ALA A 272 17.58 18.24 0.56
C ALA A 272 17.50 18.15 2.11
N ARG A 273 16.49 18.74 2.72
CA ARG A 273 16.23 18.67 4.17
C ARG A 273 15.42 17.45 4.58
N GLU A 274 14.73 16.81 3.64
CA GLU A 274 13.82 15.68 3.86
C GLU A 274 14.56 14.37 3.61
N LYS A 275 15.41 14.01 4.60
CA LYS A 275 16.27 12.84 4.52
C LYS A 275 15.48 11.57 4.24
N GLY A 276 16.05 10.70 3.41
CA GLY A 276 15.49 9.37 3.14
C GLY A 276 14.29 9.34 2.21
N ALA A 277 13.77 10.48 1.74
CA ALA A 277 12.71 10.54 0.73
C ALA A 277 13.28 10.16 -0.65
N THR A 278 13.35 8.87 -0.93
CA THR A 278 13.89 8.31 -2.18
C THR A 278 13.00 7.16 -2.69
N PRO A 279 12.98 6.88 -4.00
CA PRO A 279 12.20 5.77 -4.55
C PRO A 279 12.57 4.42 -3.95
N ASP A 280 13.87 4.17 -3.71
CA ASP A 280 14.37 2.91 -3.14
C ASP A 280 13.87 2.69 -1.70
N ASN A 281 13.88 3.73 -0.88
CA ASN A 281 13.38 3.65 0.48
C ASN A 281 11.85 3.51 0.49
N ALA A 282 11.14 4.20 -0.40
CA ALA A 282 9.69 4.09 -0.53
C ALA A 282 9.29 2.67 -0.96
N GLN A 283 9.97 2.11 -1.96
CA GLN A 283 9.78 0.73 -2.39
C GLN A 283 10.08 -0.27 -1.25
N THR A 284 11.21 -0.06 -0.55
CA THR A 284 11.63 -0.94 0.56
C THR A 284 10.60 -0.92 1.69
N TYR A 285 10.16 0.28 2.12
CA TYR A 285 9.17 0.43 3.17
C TYR A 285 7.86 -0.27 2.81
N ASN A 286 7.28 0.05 1.67
CA ASN A 286 5.98 -0.47 1.28
C ASN A 286 6.02 -1.98 0.99
N THR A 287 7.11 -2.50 0.41
CA THR A 287 7.29 -3.95 0.21
C THR A 287 7.37 -4.69 1.53
N ASN A 288 8.17 -4.20 2.49
CA ASN A 288 8.33 -4.85 3.78
C ASN A 288 7.06 -4.73 4.63
N LEU A 289 6.37 -3.59 4.57
CA LEU A 289 5.07 -3.40 5.21
C LEU A 289 4.03 -4.42 4.70
N ILE A 290 3.90 -4.58 3.37
CA ILE A 290 2.96 -5.55 2.79
C ILE A 290 3.28 -6.96 3.26
N ARG A 291 4.55 -7.37 3.23
CA ARG A 291 4.96 -8.70 3.73
C ARG A 291 4.65 -8.88 5.20
N HIS A 292 4.94 -7.88 6.03
CA HIS A 292 4.69 -7.91 7.45
C HIS A 292 3.20 -8.09 7.76
N VAL A 293 2.34 -7.32 7.11
CA VAL A 293 0.88 -7.35 7.31
C VAL A 293 0.28 -8.66 6.79
N ILE A 294 0.62 -9.11 5.57
CA ILE A 294 0.04 -10.33 4.97
C ILE A 294 0.44 -11.60 5.74
N ASN A 295 1.60 -11.61 6.40
CA ASN A 295 2.02 -12.75 7.20
C ASN A 295 1.21 -12.92 8.51
N ASP A 296 0.27 -12.01 8.81
CA ASP A 296 -0.61 -12.04 9.99
C ASP A 296 0.13 -12.24 11.32
N THR A 297 1.37 -11.74 11.40
CA THR A 297 2.19 -11.86 12.62
C THR A 297 1.67 -10.98 13.76
N GLY A 298 0.92 -9.94 13.43
CA GLY A 298 0.53 -8.89 14.35
C GLY A 298 1.72 -8.08 14.85
N THR A 299 1.55 -7.38 15.97
CA THR A 299 2.60 -6.62 16.64
C THR A 299 3.09 -7.36 17.89
N PRO A 300 4.24 -7.02 18.50
CA PRO A 300 4.73 -7.66 19.74
C PRO A 300 3.72 -7.67 20.89
N ALA A 301 2.92 -6.61 21.07
CA ALA A 301 1.88 -6.57 22.10
C ALA A 301 0.58 -7.27 21.67
N LYS A 302 0.39 -7.56 20.39
CA LYS A 302 -0.81 -8.16 19.79
C LYS A 302 -0.42 -9.22 18.76
N SER A 303 0.42 -10.17 19.18
CA SER A 303 0.89 -11.25 18.31
C SER A 303 -0.27 -12.08 17.77
N GLY A 304 -0.24 -12.33 16.44
CA GLY A 304 -1.27 -13.07 15.72
C GLY A 304 -2.61 -12.32 15.55
N GLN A 305 -2.68 -11.03 15.91
CA GLN A 305 -3.87 -10.23 15.66
C GLN A 305 -3.80 -9.63 14.26
N GLU A 306 -4.89 -9.80 13.48
CA GLU A 306 -5.07 -9.17 12.17
C GLU A 306 -4.91 -7.66 12.24
N LEU A 307 -4.27 -7.09 11.22
CA LEU A 307 -4.02 -5.66 11.10
C LEU A 307 -4.47 -5.15 9.74
N ASP A 308 -5.42 -4.21 9.74
CA ASP A 308 -5.86 -3.53 8.52
C ASP A 308 -5.04 -2.26 8.30
N VAL A 309 -4.43 -2.13 7.11
CA VAL A 309 -3.49 -1.05 6.80
C VAL A 309 -3.79 -0.44 5.44
N TYR A 310 -3.73 0.89 5.33
CA TYR A 310 -3.87 1.62 4.08
C TYR A 310 -2.58 2.38 3.74
N ILE A 311 -2.02 2.11 2.56
CA ILE A 311 -0.81 2.78 2.07
C ILE A 311 -1.19 4.15 1.49
N PHE A 312 -0.55 5.18 1.96
CA PHE A 312 -0.64 6.53 1.41
C PHE A 312 0.52 6.78 0.45
N SER A 313 0.27 7.02 -0.84
CA SER A 313 -1.00 7.19 -1.52
C SER A 313 -0.98 6.56 -2.92
N LEU A 314 -2.12 6.48 -3.59
CA LEU A 314 -2.22 5.89 -4.94
C LEU A 314 -1.42 6.67 -5.97
N PHE A 315 -1.55 8.01 -5.97
CA PHE A 315 -0.86 8.90 -6.90
C PHE A 315 -0.02 9.95 -6.20
N ASN A 316 1.00 10.45 -6.88
CA ASN A 316 1.59 11.73 -6.56
C ASN A 316 0.55 12.85 -6.78
N GLU A 317 0.52 13.84 -5.86
CA GLU A 317 -0.51 14.89 -5.84
C GLU A 317 0.13 16.27 -5.97
N ASN A 318 0.20 16.82 -7.17
CA ASN A 318 0.96 18.03 -7.50
C ASN A 318 0.47 19.31 -6.80
N ARG A 319 -0.76 19.34 -6.30
CA ARG A 319 -1.36 20.50 -5.59
C ARG A 319 -1.39 20.36 -4.07
N LYS A 320 -0.80 19.30 -3.51
CA LYS A 320 -0.71 19.15 -2.06
C LYS A 320 0.20 20.24 -1.47
N PRO A 321 -0.28 21.01 -0.46
CA PRO A 321 0.54 22.03 0.20
C PRO A 321 1.63 21.39 1.06
N GLY A 322 2.59 22.17 1.51
CA GLY A 322 3.65 21.73 2.41
C GLY A 322 4.97 21.47 1.71
N SER A 323 5.80 20.62 2.31
CA SER A 323 7.13 20.27 1.84
C SER A 323 7.11 19.50 0.51
N GLU A 324 8.25 19.32 -0.14
CA GLU A 324 8.31 18.63 -1.43
C GLU A 324 7.84 17.18 -1.32
N SER A 325 8.16 16.51 -0.21
CA SER A 325 7.74 15.13 0.03
C SER A 325 6.22 14.97 0.01
N GLU A 326 5.45 16.00 0.45
CA GLU A 326 3.98 15.93 0.48
C GLU A 326 3.34 15.63 -0.87
N ARG A 327 4.01 16.00 -1.95
CA ARG A 327 3.54 15.75 -3.33
C ARG A 327 4.03 14.43 -3.93
N ASN A 328 4.83 13.64 -3.18
CA ASN A 328 5.57 12.48 -3.71
C ASN A 328 5.38 11.19 -2.88
N TRP A 329 4.19 10.94 -2.39
CA TRP A 329 3.82 9.72 -1.66
C TRP A 329 3.23 8.63 -2.57
N GLY A 330 3.00 8.93 -3.85
CA GLY A 330 2.29 8.08 -4.79
C GLY A 330 3.02 6.77 -5.09
N LEU A 331 2.23 5.72 -5.23
CA LEU A 331 2.65 4.44 -5.83
C LEU A 331 2.75 4.58 -7.35
N PHE A 332 1.94 5.47 -7.90
CA PHE A 332 1.86 5.77 -9.33
C PHE A 332 2.00 7.27 -9.59
N TYR A 333 2.54 7.60 -10.75
CA TYR A 333 2.41 8.92 -11.32
C TYR A 333 0.99 9.13 -11.90
N PRO A 334 0.53 10.38 -12.12
CA PRO A 334 -0.79 10.64 -12.71
C PRO A 334 -1.02 9.99 -14.08
N ASP A 335 0.03 9.72 -14.85
CA ASP A 335 -0.03 8.99 -16.12
C ASP A 335 -0.19 7.47 -15.94
N GLN A 336 -0.37 6.99 -14.70
CA GLN A 336 -0.54 5.60 -14.29
C GLN A 336 0.74 4.75 -14.37
N THR A 337 1.89 5.34 -14.67
CA THR A 337 3.17 4.62 -14.55
C THR A 337 3.55 4.46 -13.08
N SER A 338 4.15 3.32 -12.74
CA SER A 338 4.57 3.05 -11.35
C SER A 338 5.77 3.91 -10.98
N VAL A 339 5.75 4.53 -9.81
CA VAL A 339 6.92 5.23 -9.24
C VAL A 339 8.02 4.21 -8.90
N TYR A 340 7.62 3.05 -8.43
CA TYR A 340 8.47 1.86 -8.18
C TYR A 340 7.60 0.60 -8.26
N SER A 341 8.23 -0.56 -8.43
CA SER A 341 7.52 -1.83 -8.48
C SER A 341 7.03 -2.27 -7.10
N LEU A 342 5.77 -2.67 -6.98
CA LEU A 342 5.18 -3.15 -5.74
C LEU A 342 4.26 -4.34 -5.99
N ASP A 343 4.40 -5.40 -5.18
CA ASP A 343 3.55 -6.58 -5.20
C ASP A 343 2.59 -6.57 -4.00
N PHE A 344 1.31 -6.36 -4.25
CA PHE A 344 0.26 -6.37 -3.24
C PHE A 344 -0.12 -7.78 -2.75
N THR A 345 0.38 -8.84 -3.40
CA THR A 345 0.11 -10.23 -2.98
C THR A 345 1.01 -10.68 -1.84
N GLY A 346 2.10 -9.95 -1.56
CA GLY A 346 3.09 -10.26 -0.53
C GLY A 346 3.89 -11.54 -0.75
N LYS A 347 3.64 -12.25 -1.86
CA LYS A 347 4.27 -13.55 -2.13
C LYS A 347 5.74 -13.45 -2.55
N GLY A 348 6.30 -12.23 -2.60
CA GLY A 348 7.62 -11.98 -3.18
C GLY A 348 7.58 -12.22 -4.68
N ALA A 349 8.60 -11.84 -5.43
CA ALA A 349 8.67 -12.16 -6.85
C ALA A 349 8.29 -13.64 -7.05
N VAL A 350 7.11 -13.87 -7.61
CA VAL A 350 6.67 -15.18 -8.05
C VAL A 350 7.77 -15.65 -8.99
N ASP A 351 8.28 -16.86 -8.72
CA ASP A 351 9.27 -17.54 -9.52
C ASP A 351 9.10 -17.19 -11.01
N SER A 352 10.18 -16.77 -11.64
CA SER A 352 10.25 -16.11 -12.96
C SER A 352 9.52 -16.85 -14.11
N THR A 353 8.97 -18.03 -13.85
CA THR A 353 8.26 -18.85 -14.84
C THR A 353 6.79 -18.52 -15.05
N THR A 354 6.11 -17.93 -14.05
CA THR A 354 4.66 -17.56 -14.18
C THR A 354 4.47 -16.09 -14.57
N GLN A 355 5.43 -15.20 -14.22
CA GLN A 355 5.45 -13.82 -14.69
C GLN A 355 5.91 -13.68 -16.15
N ALA A 356 6.60 -14.68 -16.71
CA ALA A 356 7.02 -14.66 -18.11
C ALA A 356 5.85 -14.53 -19.10
N ASN A 357 4.64 -14.97 -18.72
CA ASN A 357 3.46 -14.91 -19.61
C ASN A 357 2.57 -13.68 -19.44
N ILE A 358 2.74 -12.89 -18.34
CA ILE A 358 1.98 -11.63 -18.14
C ILE A 358 2.89 -10.40 -18.27
N SER A 359 4.18 -10.53 -17.95
CA SER A 359 5.16 -9.44 -18.04
C SER A 359 5.78 -9.25 -19.43
N SER A 360 5.63 -10.21 -20.35
CA SER A 360 6.17 -10.08 -21.71
C SER A 360 5.38 -9.11 -22.59
N SER A 361 4.14 -8.73 -22.20
CA SER A 361 3.32 -7.79 -22.96
C SER A 361 3.43 -6.33 -22.54
N SER A 362 4.12 -6.01 -21.43
CA SER A 362 4.19 -4.64 -20.91
C SER A 362 5.59 -4.03 -20.80
N ARG A 363 6.66 -4.83 -20.92
CA ARG A 363 8.02 -4.25 -20.96
C ARG A 363 8.26 -3.61 -22.30
N LYS A 364 8.55 -2.33 -22.28
CA LYS A 364 8.88 -1.55 -23.48
C LYS A 364 10.33 -1.10 -23.39
N TRP A 365 11.00 -1.19 -24.50
CA TRP A 365 12.33 -0.62 -24.72
C TRP A 365 12.25 0.42 -25.84
N CYS A 366 13.21 1.33 -25.84
CA CYS A 366 13.40 2.29 -26.91
C CYS A 366 14.67 1.94 -27.67
N ILE A 367 14.57 1.69 -28.96
CA ILE A 367 15.69 1.37 -29.83
C ILE A 367 15.78 2.38 -30.98
N ALA A 368 16.93 2.45 -31.62
CA ALA A 368 17.13 3.29 -32.80
C ALA A 368 16.28 2.80 -33.96
N SER A 369 15.69 3.74 -34.72
CA SER A 369 14.96 3.48 -35.95
C SER A 369 15.95 3.20 -37.08
N SER A 370 15.73 2.12 -37.83
CA SER A 370 16.50 1.82 -39.03
C SER A 370 16.17 2.67 -40.27
N THR A 371 15.17 3.57 -40.16
CA THR A 371 14.69 4.38 -41.28
C THR A 371 15.18 5.82 -41.23
N VAL A 372 15.92 6.20 -40.22
CA VAL A 372 16.45 7.57 -40.03
C VAL A 372 17.85 7.68 -40.64
N SER A 373 18.22 8.88 -41.10
CA SER A 373 19.57 9.12 -41.65
C SER A 373 20.64 8.91 -40.56
N GLU A 374 21.84 8.45 -40.97
CA GLU A 374 22.97 8.31 -40.05
C GLU A 374 23.32 9.62 -39.33
N MET A 375 23.17 10.74 -40.00
CA MET A 375 23.45 12.07 -39.43
C MET A 375 22.46 12.44 -38.32
N ASP A 376 21.17 12.19 -38.54
CA ASP A 376 20.15 12.44 -37.51
C ASP A 376 20.29 11.48 -36.33
N LEU A 377 20.64 10.22 -36.64
CA LEU A 377 20.86 9.20 -35.62
C LEU A 377 22.09 9.53 -34.75
N GLN A 378 23.20 9.98 -35.37
CA GLN A 378 24.40 10.44 -34.65
C GLN A 378 24.07 11.65 -33.76
N SER A 379 23.36 12.63 -34.31
CA SER A 379 22.96 13.82 -33.55
C SER A 379 22.10 13.47 -32.34
N ALA A 380 21.21 12.50 -32.48
CA ALA A 380 20.36 12.03 -31.38
C ALA A 380 21.16 11.23 -30.32
N LEU A 381 22.16 10.44 -30.75
CA LEU A 381 23.08 9.74 -29.84
C LEU A 381 23.95 10.77 -29.07
N ASP A 382 24.51 11.74 -29.72
CA ASP A 382 25.31 12.80 -29.12
C ASP A 382 24.49 13.57 -28.06
N TRP A 383 23.23 13.87 -28.42
CA TRP A 383 22.32 14.51 -27.47
C TRP A 383 22.02 13.64 -26.26
N ALA A 384 21.77 12.34 -26.44
CA ALA A 384 21.47 11.42 -25.35
C ALA A 384 22.66 11.29 -24.38
N CYS A 385 23.87 11.14 -24.92
CA CYS A 385 25.09 11.01 -24.13
C CYS A 385 25.57 12.35 -23.51
N GLY A 386 25.21 13.48 -24.09
CA GLY A 386 25.54 14.82 -23.63
C GLY A 386 24.40 15.45 -22.81
N PRO A 387 23.56 16.33 -23.41
CA PRO A 387 22.47 17.00 -22.68
C PRO A 387 21.45 16.06 -22.05
N GLY A 388 21.23 14.86 -22.62
CA GLY A 388 20.34 13.83 -22.09
C GLY A 388 20.86 13.13 -20.83
N ASN A 389 22.11 13.36 -20.46
CA ASN A 389 22.77 12.86 -19.24
C ASN A 389 22.74 11.33 -19.08
N VAL A 390 22.82 10.59 -20.20
CA VAL A 390 22.94 9.14 -20.21
C VAL A 390 24.41 8.76 -19.98
N ASP A 391 24.63 7.73 -19.14
CA ASP A 391 25.95 7.12 -19.04
C ASP A 391 26.23 6.27 -20.27
N CYS A 392 27.03 6.79 -21.18
CA CYS A 392 27.44 6.13 -22.41
C CYS A 392 28.77 5.36 -22.28
N SER A 393 29.30 5.18 -21.06
CA SER A 393 30.50 4.37 -20.85
C SER A 393 30.37 2.92 -21.32
N PRO A 394 29.19 2.23 -21.20
CA PRO A 394 29.04 0.86 -21.65
C PRO A 394 29.19 0.63 -23.18
N ILE A 395 29.04 1.67 -24.00
CA ILE A 395 29.22 1.62 -25.46
C ILE A 395 30.60 2.11 -25.92
N GLN A 396 31.56 2.29 -25.00
CA GLN A 396 32.96 2.61 -25.36
C GLN A 396 33.75 1.34 -25.65
N PRO A 397 34.89 1.45 -26.37
CA PRO A 397 35.74 0.30 -26.68
C PRO A 397 36.04 -0.56 -25.44
N SER A 398 35.96 -1.87 -25.63
CA SER A 398 36.14 -2.90 -24.58
C SER A 398 35.08 -2.93 -23.49
N GLN A 399 33.97 -2.22 -23.62
CA GLN A 399 32.84 -2.28 -22.70
C GLN A 399 31.77 -3.24 -23.18
N PRO A 400 30.84 -3.68 -22.28
CA PRO A 400 29.89 -4.75 -22.57
C PRO A 400 28.93 -4.52 -23.74
N CYS A 401 28.66 -3.25 -24.10
CA CYS A 401 27.73 -2.89 -25.16
C CYS A 401 28.43 -2.24 -26.37
N PHE A 402 29.76 -2.31 -26.44
CA PHE A 402 30.49 -1.78 -27.59
C PHE A 402 30.23 -2.60 -28.87
N GLU A 403 30.31 -3.93 -28.76
CA GLU A 403 30.01 -4.80 -29.88
C GLU A 403 28.50 -5.10 -30.00
N PRO A 404 27.93 -5.06 -31.22
CA PRO A 404 28.56 -4.73 -32.49
C PRO A 404 28.83 -3.22 -32.60
N ASP A 405 30.07 -2.88 -33.04
CA ASP A 405 30.54 -1.50 -33.21
C ASP A 405 29.83 -0.87 -34.41
N ASN A 406 28.61 -0.39 -34.18
CA ASN A 406 27.83 0.37 -35.17
C ASN A 406 26.88 1.38 -34.50
N LEU A 407 26.55 2.41 -35.24
CA LEU A 407 25.75 3.54 -34.77
C LEU A 407 24.37 3.15 -34.26
N VAL A 408 23.71 2.19 -34.90
CA VAL A 408 22.34 1.74 -34.52
C VAL A 408 22.34 1.05 -33.16
N SER A 409 23.36 0.20 -32.90
CA SER A 409 23.47 -0.48 -31.61
C SER A 409 23.78 0.48 -30.47
N HIS A 410 24.73 1.39 -30.70
CA HIS A 410 25.12 2.38 -29.70
C HIS A 410 23.96 3.37 -29.40
N ALA A 411 23.28 3.86 -30.44
CA ALA A 411 22.11 4.72 -30.29
C ALA A 411 20.95 3.99 -29.58
N SER A 412 20.70 2.71 -29.90
CA SER A 412 19.67 1.91 -29.25
C SER A 412 19.93 1.77 -27.74
N TYR A 413 21.18 1.53 -27.33
CA TYR A 413 21.56 1.49 -25.92
C TYR A 413 21.30 2.85 -25.22
N ALA A 414 21.78 3.94 -25.80
CA ALA A 414 21.63 5.27 -25.23
C ALA A 414 20.15 5.71 -25.17
N PHE A 415 19.38 5.46 -26.22
CA PHE A 415 17.96 5.80 -26.27
C PHE A 415 17.16 5.01 -25.22
N ASN A 416 17.44 3.72 -25.06
CA ASN A 416 16.79 2.94 -24.03
C ASN A 416 17.17 3.42 -22.63
N SER A 417 18.43 3.73 -22.39
CA SER A 417 18.88 4.25 -21.10
C SER A 417 18.17 5.55 -20.75
N TYR A 418 18.09 6.50 -21.70
CA TYR A 418 17.34 7.74 -21.54
C TYR A 418 15.84 7.47 -21.31
N PHE A 419 15.24 6.60 -22.13
CA PHE A 419 13.84 6.22 -22.04
C PHE A 419 13.46 5.67 -20.65
N GLN A 420 14.26 4.74 -20.12
CA GLN A 420 14.02 4.17 -18.81
C GLN A 420 14.26 5.16 -17.67
N GLN A 421 15.27 6.04 -17.80
CA GLN A 421 15.56 7.11 -16.81
C GLN A 421 14.45 8.17 -16.77
N ASN A 422 13.72 8.36 -17.87
CA ASN A 422 12.66 9.36 -18.00
C ASN A 422 11.25 8.73 -18.01
N GLY A 423 11.04 7.68 -17.22
CA GLY A 423 9.73 7.08 -16.93
C GLY A 423 9.12 6.29 -18.09
N ALA A 424 9.92 5.86 -19.08
CA ALA A 424 9.50 5.06 -20.23
C ALA A 424 8.33 5.70 -21.02
N SER A 425 8.25 7.03 -21.04
CA SER A 425 7.20 7.81 -21.72
C SER A 425 7.39 7.84 -23.23
N ASP A 426 6.31 8.07 -23.98
CA ASP A 426 6.35 8.16 -25.44
C ASP A 426 7.25 9.30 -25.94
N VAL A 427 7.27 10.41 -25.21
CA VAL A 427 8.13 11.56 -25.50
C VAL A 427 9.60 11.22 -25.28
N ALA A 428 9.92 10.44 -24.23
CA ALA A 428 11.29 10.03 -23.93
C ALA A 428 11.89 9.04 -24.95
N CYS A 429 11.08 8.45 -25.83
CA CYS A 429 11.53 7.61 -26.94
C CYS A 429 11.45 8.32 -28.30
N SER A 430 11.06 9.59 -28.38
CA SER A 430 10.84 10.20 -29.68
C SER A 430 12.12 10.56 -30.44
N PHE A 431 13.13 11.12 -29.76
CA PHE A 431 14.43 11.54 -30.35
C PHE A 431 14.31 12.18 -31.73
N GLY A 432 13.28 13.06 -31.89
CA GLY A 432 13.00 13.67 -33.21
C GLY A 432 12.54 12.69 -34.30
N GLY A 433 12.08 11.49 -33.93
CA GLY A 433 11.69 10.41 -34.85
C GLY A 433 12.77 9.32 -34.98
N ALA A 434 13.94 9.48 -34.34
CA ALA A 434 15.02 8.52 -34.40
C ALA A 434 14.82 7.32 -33.43
N GLY A 435 13.90 7.44 -32.45
CA GLY A 435 13.59 6.37 -31.49
C GLY A 435 12.31 5.62 -31.83
N VAL A 436 12.32 4.29 -31.65
CA VAL A 436 11.15 3.40 -31.83
C VAL A 436 10.97 2.50 -30.62
N LYS A 437 9.73 2.41 -30.14
CA LYS A 437 9.40 1.51 -29.04
C LYS A 437 9.29 0.06 -29.51
N THR A 438 9.83 -0.87 -28.71
CA THR A 438 9.71 -2.31 -28.94
C THR A 438 9.35 -3.05 -27.66
N ASN A 439 8.59 -4.13 -27.80
CA ASN A 439 8.30 -5.07 -26.69
C ASN A 439 9.32 -6.24 -26.68
N LYS A 440 10.19 -6.34 -27.68
CA LYS A 440 11.23 -7.36 -27.74
C LYS A 440 12.44 -6.85 -26.97
N ASN A 441 12.92 -7.64 -26.00
CA ASN A 441 14.13 -7.30 -25.25
C ASN A 441 15.34 -7.17 -26.19
N PRO A 442 15.97 -6.00 -26.26
CA PRO A 442 17.12 -5.78 -27.16
C PRO A 442 18.46 -6.18 -26.57
N SER A 443 18.50 -6.70 -25.34
CA SER A 443 19.75 -7.17 -24.70
C SER A 443 20.36 -8.35 -25.48
N TYR A 444 21.68 -8.39 -25.55
CA TYR A 444 22.44 -9.44 -26.21
C TYR A 444 23.78 -9.67 -25.49
N ASP A 445 24.28 -10.90 -25.52
CA ASP A 445 25.52 -11.30 -24.86
C ASP A 445 25.67 -10.71 -23.44
N ASN A 446 26.71 -9.91 -23.20
CA ASN A 446 26.94 -9.21 -21.94
C ASN A 446 26.33 -7.80 -21.93
N CYS A 447 25.70 -7.33 -23.01
CA CYS A 447 25.03 -6.05 -23.09
C CYS A 447 23.60 -6.15 -22.58
N VAL A 448 23.36 -5.66 -21.37
CA VAL A 448 22.06 -5.67 -20.73
C VAL A 448 21.42 -4.29 -20.83
N TYR A 449 20.31 -4.20 -21.55
CA TYR A 449 19.51 -2.98 -21.64
C TYR A 449 18.70 -2.77 -20.37
N MET A 450 18.74 -1.56 -19.84
CA MET A 450 17.97 -1.18 -18.67
C MET A 450 16.48 -1.46 -18.84
N THR A 451 15.83 -1.85 -17.75
CA THR A 451 14.37 -1.88 -17.62
C THR A 451 13.98 -1.02 -16.44
N ALA A 452 12.75 -0.54 -16.38
CA ALA A 452 12.25 0.23 -15.25
C ALA A 452 12.55 -0.52 -13.94
N GLY A 453 13.36 0.09 -13.06
CA GLY A 453 13.76 -0.48 -11.77
C GLY A 453 15.17 -1.11 -11.69
N SER A 454 16.00 -1.10 -12.74
CA SER A 454 17.38 -1.58 -12.64
C SER A 454 18.33 -0.41 -12.32
N ASN A 455 18.76 -0.33 -11.06
CA ASN A 455 19.88 0.56 -10.67
C ASN A 455 21.22 -0.07 -11.05
N LYS A 456 22.13 0.77 -11.58
CA LYS A 456 23.51 0.39 -11.88
C LYS A 456 24.29 0.09 -10.61
N THR A 457 24.83 -1.11 -10.50
CA THR A 457 26.19 -1.34 -10.01
C THR A 457 26.72 -2.61 -10.69
N ALA A 458 27.46 -2.40 -11.75
CA ALA A 458 28.29 -3.47 -12.32
C ALA A 458 29.54 -3.57 -11.46
N THR A 459 29.61 -4.58 -10.61
CA THR A 459 30.88 -5.11 -10.11
C THR A 459 31.07 -6.49 -10.69
N SER A 460 32.07 -6.57 -11.54
CA SER A 460 32.62 -7.79 -12.06
C SER A 460 33.09 -8.71 -10.94
N SER A 461 32.63 -9.94 -10.90
CA SER A 461 33.37 -11.06 -10.29
C SER A 461 33.00 -12.34 -11.00
N ALA A 462 33.96 -12.81 -11.80
CA ALA A 462 34.00 -14.18 -12.26
C ALA A 462 34.48 -15.07 -11.11
N ALA A 463 33.83 -16.18 -10.85
CA ALA A 463 34.48 -17.37 -10.33
C ALA A 463 33.59 -18.61 -10.49
N ASN A 464 34.23 -19.60 -11.04
CA ASN A 464 33.90 -21.03 -11.23
C ASN A 464 33.39 -21.75 -9.99
N GLY A 465 32.64 -22.82 -10.24
CA GLY A 465 32.83 -23.98 -9.38
C GLY A 465 31.61 -24.85 -9.12
N THR A 466 31.51 -25.89 -9.93
CA THR A 466 31.24 -27.31 -9.62
C THR A 466 29.89 -27.74 -9.00
N ILE A 467 29.34 -28.67 -9.76
CA ILE A 467 28.20 -29.55 -9.55
C ILE A 467 28.53 -30.60 -8.45
N ALA A 468 27.56 -30.90 -7.59
CA ALA A 468 27.46 -32.18 -6.93
C ALA A 468 25.99 -32.58 -6.76
N ALA A 469 25.66 -33.67 -7.39
CA ALA A 469 24.40 -34.39 -7.24
C ALA A 469 24.46 -35.31 -6.01
N ALA A 470 23.38 -35.46 -5.31
CA ALA A 470 23.21 -36.57 -4.37
C ALA A 470 21.76 -37.07 -4.38
N HIS A 471 21.69 -38.38 -4.45
CA HIS A 471 20.56 -39.27 -4.69
C HIS A 471 19.54 -39.33 -3.54
N SER A 472 18.32 -39.64 -3.96
CA SER A 472 17.17 -40.11 -3.20
C SER A 472 17.37 -41.46 -2.52
N THR A 473 16.77 -41.66 -1.36
CA THR A 473 16.31 -43.00 -0.94
C THR A 473 14.95 -42.89 -0.22
N SER A 474 14.05 -43.70 -0.75
CA SER A 474 12.72 -43.96 -0.25
C SER A 474 12.77 -45.03 0.86
N SER A 475 11.93 -44.89 1.88
CA SER A 475 11.51 -46.06 2.68
C SER A 475 10.05 -45.92 3.09
N SER A 476 9.33 -46.96 2.73
CA SER A 476 7.94 -47.28 3.03
C SER A 476 7.77 -47.76 4.47
N LEU A 477 6.69 -47.39 5.15
CA LEU A 477 6.13 -48.18 6.24
C LEU A 477 4.59 -48.09 6.27
N GLN A 478 4.04 -49.25 6.58
CA GLN A 478 2.69 -49.75 6.35
C GLN A 478 1.64 -49.24 7.37
N THR A 479 0.44 -49.29 6.88
CA THR A 479 -0.92 -49.14 7.42
C THR A 479 -1.20 -49.74 8.81
N LEU A 480 -2.03 -49.00 9.57
CA LEU A 480 -3.03 -49.57 10.50
C LEU A 480 -4.30 -48.68 10.52
N SER A 481 -5.42 -49.38 10.37
CA SER A 481 -6.74 -48.86 10.12
C SER A 481 -7.49 -48.45 11.39
N SER A 482 -8.16 -47.30 11.40
CA SER A 482 -9.39 -47.12 12.19
C SER A 482 -10.33 -46.09 11.49
N ARG A 483 -11.50 -46.56 11.12
CA ARG A 483 -12.49 -45.86 10.30
C ARG A 483 -13.20 -44.67 10.92
N TRP A 484 -12.93 -44.34 12.17
CA TRP A 484 -13.61 -43.23 12.90
C TRP A 484 -12.78 -41.95 13.04
N VAL A 485 -11.46 -42.05 12.95
CA VAL A 485 -10.54 -40.89 12.97
C VAL A 485 -10.48 -40.17 11.61
N SER A 486 -10.79 -40.89 10.53
CA SER A 486 -10.71 -40.39 9.15
C SER A 486 -11.76 -39.32 8.81
N THR A 487 -12.91 -39.28 9.47
CA THR A 487 -13.98 -38.30 9.16
C THR A 487 -13.72 -36.95 9.83
N PHE A 488 -13.17 -36.96 11.04
CA PHE A 488 -12.78 -35.70 11.73
C PHE A 488 -11.52 -35.10 11.14
N LEU A 489 -10.53 -35.90 10.77
CA LEU A 489 -9.32 -35.41 10.10
C LEU A 489 -9.59 -34.88 8.68
N ARG A 490 -10.54 -35.46 7.95
CA ARG A 490 -10.93 -34.93 6.61
C ARG A 490 -11.69 -33.61 6.71
N LEU A 491 -12.50 -33.40 7.74
CA LEU A 491 -13.12 -32.09 7.99
C LEU A 491 -12.08 -31.02 8.43
N ALA A 492 -11.14 -31.40 9.27
CA ALA A 492 -10.06 -30.51 9.69
C ALA A 492 -9.08 -30.17 8.55
N PHE A 493 -8.81 -31.14 7.64
CA PHE A 493 -7.93 -30.92 6.49
C PHE A 493 -8.60 -30.07 5.39
N VAL A 494 -9.90 -30.18 5.19
CA VAL A 494 -10.67 -29.31 4.30
C VAL A 494 -10.78 -27.89 4.87
N LEU A 495 -10.88 -27.75 6.19
CA LEU A 495 -10.82 -26.45 6.86
C LEU A 495 -9.43 -25.78 6.78
N PHE A 496 -8.36 -26.58 6.81
CA PHE A 496 -6.98 -26.08 6.65
C PHE A 496 -6.61 -25.69 5.21
N LEU A 497 -7.35 -26.16 4.22
CA LEU A 497 -7.18 -25.79 2.79
C LEU A 497 -8.12 -24.65 2.35
N LEU A 498 -9.05 -24.21 3.22
CA LEU A 498 -10.01 -23.13 2.96
C LEU A 498 -9.71 -21.85 3.76
N CYS A 499 -8.78 -21.88 4.69
CA CYS A 499 -8.12 -20.74 5.33
C CYS A 499 -6.68 -20.63 4.86
#